data_513e68107687f709c5fe2e1945ab7339
#
_entry.id   513e68107687f709c5fe2e1945ab7339
#
_cell.length_a   1.000
_cell.length_b   1.000
_cell.length_c   1.000
_cell.angle_alpha   90.00
_cell.angle_beta   90.00
_cell.angle_gamma   90.00
#
_symmetry.space_group_name_H-M   'P 1'
#
loop_
_entity.id
_entity.type
_entity.pdbx_description
1 polymer ?
#
loop_
_entity_poly.entity_id
_entity_poly.type
_entity_poly.pdbx_seq_one_letter_code
_entity_poly.pdbx_strand_id
1 'polypeptide(L)'
;GDLVEHESKHPAQWAQIEISLFDQAIRVVPAIIARFVLRMARLFPRVRVRYIPGNHGTVKKSPAHPRTNWDQVAAEVARLMVMGTDEFPHPGSERIDWPLSESWYVVERIFDWGVLAVHGDQVNGGFGGFPWYGTGRKANGWIDSIPEPWDYLIFGHFRTPMMVTLNHRIALCNGTAESGDERVRAELAAAGHPAQR
;
A
#
# COMPACT_ATOMS: atom_id res chain seq x y z
N GLY A 1 -0.22 -0.56 0.77
CA GLY A 1 -0.28 -1.16 2.10
C GLY A 1 -1.64 -0.99 2.73
N ASP A 2 -1.80 -1.53 3.94
CA ASP A 2 -3.06 -1.58 4.66
C ASP A 2 -4.19 -2.24 3.85
N LEU A 3 -3.85 -3.39 3.29
CA LEU A 3 -4.81 -4.23 2.56
C LEU A 3 -5.74 -4.97 3.53
N VAL A 4 -5.29 -5.17 4.76
CA VAL A 4 -6.02 -5.86 5.83
C VAL A 4 -6.01 -5.03 7.11
N GLU A 5 -7.00 -5.27 7.98
CA GLU A 5 -7.07 -4.73 9.33
C GLU A 5 -6.84 -5.84 10.35
N HIS A 6 -5.74 -5.72 11.11
CA HIS A 6 -5.40 -6.70 12.14
C HIS A 6 -6.18 -6.45 13.43
N GLU A 7 -6.90 -7.46 13.91
CA GLU A 7 -7.81 -7.42 15.06
C GLU A 7 -7.13 -6.91 16.36
N SER A 8 -5.83 -7.15 16.52
CA SER A 8 -5.06 -6.70 17.69
C SER A 8 -4.34 -5.36 17.51
N LYS A 9 -4.41 -4.76 16.34
CA LYS A 9 -3.70 -3.49 16.06
C LYS A 9 -4.28 -2.34 16.87
N HIS A 10 -5.58 -2.26 16.86
CA HIS A 10 -6.37 -1.27 17.59
C HIS A 10 -7.47 -1.98 18.39
N PRO A 11 -7.23 -2.34 19.67
CA PRO A 11 -8.17 -3.12 20.44
C PRO A 11 -9.60 -2.54 20.52
N ALA A 12 -9.74 -1.22 20.40
CA ALA A 12 -11.06 -0.57 20.38
C ALA A 12 -11.84 -0.77 19.06
N GLN A 13 -11.20 -1.22 18.01
CA GLN A 13 -11.81 -1.43 16.69
C GLN A 13 -12.21 -2.88 16.40
N TRP A 14 -11.77 -3.83 17.23
CA TRP A 14 -12.01 -5.25 16.93
C TRP A 14 -13.50 -5.57 16.68
N ALA A 15 -14.40 -4.90 17.40
CA ALA A 15 -15.86 -5.10 17.26
C ALA A 15 -16.43 -4.52 15.94
N GLN A 16 -15.65 -3.70 15.23
CA GLN A 16 -16.04 -3.09 13.95
C GLN A 16 -15.46 -3.86 12.75
N ILE A 17 -14.60 -4.84 13.00
CA ILE A 17 -14.04 -5.69 11.96
C ILE A 17 -15.05 -6.78 11.64
N GLU A 18 -15.68 -6.70 10.46
CA GLU A 18 -16.76 -7.58 10.05
C GLU A 18 -16.31 -9.02 9.75
N ILE A 19 -15.07 -9.21 9.34
CA ILE A 19 -14.51 -10.51 8.95
C ILE A 19 -13.11 -10.70 9.53
N SER A 20 -12.76 -11.94 9.85
CA SER A 20 -11.46 -12.27 10.43
C SER A 20 -10.28 -11.83 9.54
N LEU A 21 -9.14 -11.55 10.17
CA LEU A 21 -7.89 -11.27 9.45
C LEU A 21 -7.55 -12.37 8.44
N PHE A 22 -7.79 -13.63 8.79
CA PHE A 22 -7.60 -14.76 7.87
C PHE A 22 -8.48 -14.62 6.62
N ASP A 23 -9.78 -14.36 6.78
CA ASP A 23 -10.69 -14.21 5.64
C ASP A 23 -10.36 -12.98 4.80
N GLN A 24 -9.94 -11.89 5.43
CA GLN A 24 -9.43 -10.72 4.71
C GLN A 24 -8.24 -11.12 3.83
N ALA A 25 -7.19 -11.70 4.43
CA ALA A 25 -5.91 -11.94 3.76
C ALA A 25 -5.92 -13.11 2.77
N ILE A 26 -6.77 -14.12 2.97
CA ILE A 26 -6.75 -15.35 2.16
C ILE A 26 -7.89 -15.40 1.14
N ARG A 27 -9.02 -14.75 1.42
CA ARG A 27 -10.23 -14.90 0.59
C ARG A 27 -10.67 -13.61 -0.08
N VAL A 28 -10.89 -12.55 0.70
CA VAL A 28 -11.58 -11.36 0.18
C VAL A 28 -10.62 -10.46 -0.59
N VAL A 29 -9.55 -9.99 0.05
CA VAL A 29 -8.58 -9.07 -0.56
C VAL A 29 -7.89 -9.68 -1.77
N PRO A 30 -7.38 -10.93 -1.72
CA PRO A 30 -6.78 -11.57 -2.90
C PRO A 30 -7.74 -11.66 -4.08
N ALA A 31 -9.00 -12.01 -3.84
CA ALA A 31 -9.98 -12.12 -4.90
C ALA A 31 -10.29 -10.76 -5.58
N ILE A 32 -10.31 -9.67 -4.81
CA ILE A 32 -10.48 -8.31 -5.34
C ILE A 32 -9.28 -7.92 -6.20
N ILE A 33 -8.06 -8.10 -5.69
CA ILE A 33 -6.82 -7.77 -6.38
C ILE A 33 -6.68 -8.61 -7.65
N ALA A 34 -6.86 -9.93 -7.55
CA ALA A 34 -6.76 -10.83 -8.70
C ALA A 34 -7.75 -10.45 -9.81
N ARG A 35 -8.98 -10.14 -9.45
CA ARG A 35 -10.01 -9.69 -10.38
C ARG A 35 -9.61 -8.40 -11.10
N PHE A 36 -9.04 -7.45 -10.36
CA PHE A 36 -8.56 -6.18 -10.91
C PHE A 36 -7.39 -6.42 -11.88
N VAL A 37 -6.37 -7.18 -11.48
CA VAL A 37 -5.18 -7.46 -12.31
C VAL A 37 -5.57 -8.21 -13.58
N LEU A 38 -6.44 -9.22 -13.48
CA LEU A 38 -6.93 -9.97 -14.64
C LEU A 38 -7.73 -9.07 -15.60
N ARG A 39 -8.50 -8.11 -15.07
CA ARG A 39 -9.20 -7.12 -15.90
C ARG A 39 -8.21 -6.21 -16.62
N MET A 40 -7.16 -5.73 -15.95
CA MET A 40 -6.10 -4.94 -16.59
C MET A 40 -5.37 -5.76 -17.66
N ALA A 41 -5.07 -7.03 -17.42
CA ALA A 41 -4.42 -7.90 -18.38
C ALA A 41 -5.27 -8.19 -19.65
N ARG A 42 -6.58 -7.97 -19.59
CA ARG A 42 -7.45 -8.01 -20.80
C ARG A 42 -7.37 -6.73 -21.62
N LEU A 43 -7.10 -5.59 -20.97
CA LEU A 43 -7.08 -4.28 -21.61
C LEU A 43 -5.70 -3.86 -22.10
N PHE A 44 -4.64 -4.38 -21.45
CA PHE A 44 -3.26 -3.98 -21.71
C PHE A 44 -2.41 -5.19 -22.08
N PRO A 45 -1.46 -5.03 -23.03
CA PRO A 45 -0.61 -6.14 -23.47
C PRO A 45 0.41 -6.58 -22.39
N ARG A 46 0.74 -5.70 -21.45
CA ARG A 46 1.63 -5.97 -20.32
C ARG A 46 1.11 -5.24 -19.08
N VAL A 47 1.12 -5.92 -17.94
CA VAL A 47 0.75 -5.36 -16.64
C VAL A 47 1.90 -5.54 -15.67
N ARG A 48 2.32 -4.47 -15.01
CA ARG A 48 3.30 -4.52 -13.92
C ARG A 48 2.59 -4.26 -12.60
N VAL A 49 2.69 -5.20 -11.68
CA VAL A 49 2.11 -5.10 -10.34
C VAL A 49 3.22 -4.89 -9.33
N ARG A 50 3.08 -3.86 -8.52
CA ARG A 50 3.99 -3.55 -7.41
C ARG A 50 3.17 -3.37 -6.15
N TYR A 51 3.67 -3.85 -5.04
CA TYR A 51 3.03 -3.68 -3.75
C TYR A 51 4.07 -3.46 -2.64
N ILE A 52 3.65 -2.83 -1.59
CA ILE A 52 4.41 -2.56 -0.39
C ILE A 52 3.54 -2.87 0.83
N PRO A 53 4.12 -3.37 1.93
CA PRO A 53 3.35 -3.65 3.13
C PRO A 53 2.94 -2.35 3.83
N GLY A 54 1.78 -2.37 4.46
CA GLY A 54 1.33 -1.34 5.39
C GLY A 54 1.59 -1.71 6.85
N ASN A 55 1.21 -0.84 7.74
CA ASN A 55 1.41 -1.05 9.17
C ASN A 55 0.25 -1.81 9.84
N HIS A 56 -0.94 -1.88 9.23
CA HIS A 56 -2.08 -2.62 9.78
C HIS A 56 -1.93 -4.13 9.62
N GLY A 57 -1.21 -4.61 8.60
CA GLY A 57 -0.89 -6.02 8.42
C GLY A 57 0.24 -6.56 9.32
N THR A 58 0.87 -5.74 10.17
CA THR A 58 2.01 -6.17 10.99
C THR A 58 1.60 -7.06 12.16
N VAL A 59 2.31 -8.18 12.35
CA VAL A 59 2.01 -9.16 13.41
C VAL A 59 2.45 -8.68 14.80
N LYS A 60 3.50 -7.85 14.89
CA LYS A 60 4.05 -7.33 16.16
C LYS A 60 4.57 -5.91 16.00
N LYS A 61 4.70 -5.21 17.15
CA LYS A 61 5.40 -3.92 17.24
C LYS A 61 6.93 -4.04 17.03
N SER A 62 7.50 -5.24 17.18
CA SER A 62 8.92 -5.52 16.95
C SER A 62 9.19 -5.80 15.48
N PRO A 63 10.42 -5.53 14.99
CA PRO A 63 10.82 -5.90 13.65
C PRO A 63 10.56 -7.39 13.40
N ALA A 64 9.77 -7.69 12.41
CA ALA A 64 9.52 -9.03 11.91
C ALA A 64 10.02 -9.10 10.47
N HIS A 65 10.22 -10.31 9.97
CA HIS A 65 10.57 -10.49 8.57
C HIS A 65 9.47 -9.84 7.69
N PRO A 66 9.80 -9.06 6.65
CA PRO A 66 8.80 -8.36 5.84
C PRO A 66 7.68 -9.28 5.32
N ARG A 67 8.02 -10.53 4.98
CA ARG A 67 7.05 -11.54 4.50
C ARG A 67 6.07 -12.04 5.55
N THR A 68 6.25 -11.71 6.83
CA THR A 68 5.27 -12.02 7.88
C THR A 68 4.18 -10.96 8.04
N ASN A 69 4.22 -9.90 7.26
CA ASN A 69 3.15 -8.92 7.18
C ASN A 69 1.94 -9.51 6.43
N TRP A 70 0.74 -9.38 6.97
CA TRP A 70 -0.49 -9.94 6.38
C TRP A 70 -0.89 -9.29 5.06
N ASP A 71 -0.51 -8.04 4.80
CA ASP A 71 -0.65 -7.43 3.47
C ASP A 71 0.17 -8.21 2.42
N GLN A 72 1.37 -8.66 2.80
CA GLN A 72 2.22 -9.47 1.92
C GLN A 72 1.61 -10.85 1.66
N VAL A 73 1.02 -11.47 2.70
CA VAL A 73 0.29 -12.72 2.54
C VAL A 73 -0.87 -12.55 1.55
N ALA A 74 -1.68 -11.50 1.72
CA ALA A 74 -2.79 -11.21 0.82
C ALA A 74 -2.33 -10.96 -0.62
N ALA A 75 -1.26 -10.18 -0.80
CA ALA A 75 -0.69 -9.91 -2.12
C ALA A 75 -0.13 -11.18 -2.78
N GLU A 76 0.52 -12.05 -2.01
CA GLU A 76 1.04 -13.32 -2.52
C GLU A 76 -0.06 -14.29 -2.91
N VAL A 77 -1.11 -14.42 -2.10
CA VAL A 77 -2.28 -15.22 -2.48
C VAL A 77 -2.91 -14.70 -3.77
N ALA A 78 -3.05 -13.37 -3.91
CA ALA A 78 -3.55 -12.76 -5.14
C ALA A 78 -2.64 -13.07 -6.34
N ARG A 79 -1.31 -13.01 -6.15
CA ARG A 79 -0.32 -13.34 -7.17
C ARG A 79 -0.48 -14.79 -7.64
N LEU A 80 -0.57 -15.73 -6.70
CA LEU A 80 -0.78 -17.14 -7.01
C LEU A 80 -2.10 -17.40 -7.73
N MET A 81 -3.17 -16.69 -7.37
CA MET A 81 -4.46 -16.79 -8.07
C MET A 81 -4.38 -16.33 -9.53
N VAL A 82 -3.49 -15.40 -9.85
CA VAL A 82 -3.35 -14.82 -11.19
C VAL A 82 -2.29 -15.54 -12.02
N MET A 83 -1.15 -15.82 -11.41
CA MET A 83 0.03 -16.32 -12.12
C MET A 83 0.21 -17.82 -12.02
N GLY A 84 -0.41 -18.47 -11.02
CA GLY A 84 -0.08 -19.85 -10.64
C GLY A 84 1.23 -19.94 -9.87
N THR A 85 1.80 -21.13 -9.81
CA THR A 85 3.13 -21.39 -9.26
C THR A 85 4.18 -21.48 -10.37
N ASP A 86 5.46 -21.50 -10.01
CA ASP A 86 6.55 -21.67 -10.97
C ASP A 86 6.46 -23.05 -11.69
N GLU A 87 5.94 -24.07 -10.99
CA GLU A 87 5.72 -25.41 -11.57
C GLU A 87 4.45 -25.48 -12.40
N PHE A 88 3.43 -24.70 -12.05
CA PHE A 88 2.11 -24.71 -12.69
C PHE A 88 1.67 -23.29 -13.02
N PRO A 89 2.32 -22.61 -14.00
CA PRO A 89 1.96 -21.25 -14.37
C PRO A 89 0.59 -21.20 -15.06
N HIS A 90 -0.19 -20.18 -14.76
CA HIS A 90 -1.46 -19.97 -15.45
C HIS A 90 -1.22 -19.43 -16.88
N PRO A 91 -2.03 -19.85 -17.87
CA PRO A 91 -1.95 -19.30 -19.23
C PRO A 91 -2.14 -17.78 -19.24
N GLY A 92 -1.26 -17.06 -19.93
CA GLY A 92 -1.30 -15.60 -20.03
C GLY A 92 -0.58 -14.86 -18.89
N SER A 93 -0.05 -15.58 -17.90
CA SER A 93 0.70 -14.99 -16.80
C SER A 93 2.03 -14.37 -17.24
N GLU A 94 2.58 -14.76 -18.37
CA GLU A 94 3.80 -14.20 -18.97
C GLU A 94 3.69 -12.70 -19.32
N ARG A 95 2.48 -12.17 -19.38
CA ARG A 95 2.21 -10.74 -19.61
C ARG A 95 2.18 -9.92 -18.32
N ILE A 96 2.23 -10.60 -17.17
CA ILE A 96 2.10 -9.97 -15.85
C ILE A 96 3.44 -10.06 -15.13
N ASP A 97 4.05 -8.92 -14.89
CA ASP A 97 5.26 -8.80 -14.09
C ASP A 97 4.88 -8.45 -12.65
N TRP A 98 4.95 -9.46 -11.78
CA TRP A 98 4.57 -9.35 -10.37
C TRP A 98 5.63 -10.00 -9.47
N PRO A 99 6.75 -9.32 -9.23
CA PRO A 99 7.78 -9.82 -8.34
C PRO A 99 7.33 -9.81 -6.87
N LEU A 100 7.89 -10.71 -6.08
CA LEU A 100 7.78 -10.64 -4.63
C LEU A 100 8.54 -9.42 -4.11
N SER A 101 7.90 -8.65 -3.24
CA SER A 101 8.54 -7.51 -2.58
C SER A 101 8.90 -7.88 -1.15
N GLU A 102 10.13 -7.59 -0.74
CA GLU A 102 10.61 -7.70 0.65
C GLU A 102 10.98 -6.32 1.20
N SER A 103 10.73 -5.27 0.43
CA SER A 103 11.08 -3.91 0.79
C SER A 103 9.87 -3.12 1.30
N TRP A 104 10.14 -2.13 2.13
CA TRP A 104 9.17 -1.13 2.58
C TRP A 104 8.90 -0.05 1.52
N TYR A 105 9.64 -0.04 0.42
CA TYR A 105 9.48 0.85 -0.71
C TYR A 105 9.65 0.12 -2.04
N VAL A 106 9.21 0.76 -3.10
CA VAL A 106 9.54 0.38 -4.47
C VAL A 106 9.77 1.63 -5.30
N VAL A 107 10.77 1.61 -6.17
CA VAL A 107 10.95 2.63 -7.22
C VAL A 107 10.65 1.98 -8.57
N GLU A 108 9.67 2.52 -9.27
CA GLU A 108 9.27 2.05 -10.60
C GLU A 108 9.53 3.15 -11.64
N ARG A 109 10.10 2.76 -12.78
CA ARG A 109 10.29 3.69 -13.94
C ARG A 109 9.04 3.68 -14.81
N ILE A 110 8.44 4.86 -14.99
CA ILE A 110 7.32 5.10 -15.89
C ILE A 110 7.79 6.12 -16.91
N PHE A 111 8.11 5.68 -18.12
CA PHE A 111 8.84 6.48 -19.13
C PHE A 111 10.15 7.01 -18.53
N ASP A 112 10.34 8.32 -18.52
CA ASP A 112 11.54 8.99 -17.99
C ASP A 112 11.45 9.30 -16.48
N TRP A 113 10.30 9.05 -15.86
CA TRP A 113 10.04 9.41 -14.49
C TRP A 113 10.26 8.24 -13.51
N GLY A 114 10.96 8.51 -12.42
CA GLY A 114 11.06 7.60 -11.28
C GLY A 114 9.89 7.83 -10.31
N VAL A 115 9.18 6.78 -9.95
CA VAL A 115 8.08 6.83 -8.99
C VAL A 115 8.45 6.01 -7.76
N LEU A 116 8.74 6.69 -6.67
CA LEU A 116 8.94 6.08 -5.35
C LEU A 116 7.58 5.87 -4.69
N ALA A 117 7.25 4.63 -4.38
CA ALA A 117 6.07 4.29 -3.59
C ALA A 117 6.47 3.78 -2.22
N VAL A 118 5.84 4.31 -1.18
CA VAL A 118 5.96 3.87 0.23
C VAL A 118 4.57 3.78 0.85
N HIS A 119 4.42 3.08 1.99
CA HIS A 119 3.12 3.09 2.65
C HIS A 119 2.79 4.46 3.26
N GLY A 120 3.71 5.07 3.99
CA GLY A 120 3.55 6.38 4.62
C GLY A 120 3.69 6.37 6.15
N ASP A 121 3.61 5.22 6.80
CA ASP A 121 3.82 5.06 8.25
C ASP A 121 5.24 5.45 8.71
N GLN A 122 6.19 5.54 7.77
CA GLN A 122 7.53 6.05 8.01
C GLN A 122 7.57 7.58 8.19
N VAL A 123 6.51 8.29 7.81
CA VAL A 123 6.43 9.75 7.88
C VAL A 123 5.82 10.15 9.23
N ASN A 124 6.64 10.76 10.09
CA ASN A 124 6.24 11.24 11.41
C ASN A 124 6.30 12.78 11.48
N GLY A 125 5.67 13.35 12.50
CA GLY A 125 5.78 14.79 12.79
C GLY A 125 4.62 15.61 12.26
N GLY A 126 3.43 15.01 12.25
CA GLY A 126 2.17 15.74 12.08
C GLY A 126 1.71 16.33 13.39
N PHE A 127 1.46 17.64 13.42
CA PHE A 127 0.70 18.28 14.48
C PHE A 127 -0.57 18.85 13.85
N GLY A 128 -1.74 18.41 14.36
CA GLY A 128 -3.02 18.92 13.89
C GLY A 128 -3.42 18.50 12.47
N GLY A 129 -3.17 17.23 12.07
CA GLY A 129 -3.61 16.70 10.79
C GLY A 129 -2.49 16.10 9.95
N PHE A 130 -2.38 16.48 8.69
CA PHE A 130 -1.40 15.92 7.77
C PHE A 130 0.05 16.36 8.12
N PRO A 131 1.04 15.44 8.09
CA PRO A 131 2.43 15.72 8.49
C PRO A 131 3.24 16.41 7.38
N TRP A 132 2.94 17.65 7.05
CA TRP A 132 3.61 18.45 6.02
C TRP A 132 5.13 18.48 6.17
N TYR A 133 5.59 18.85 7.37
CA TYR A 133 7.01 18.90 7.69
C TYR A 133 7.67 17.54 7.64
N GLY A 134 7.00 16.52 8.20
CA GLY A 134 7.48 15.14 8.18
C GLY A 134 7.66 14.60 6.78
N THR A 135 6.73 14.89 5.87
CA THR A 135 6.79 14.51 4.46
C THR A 135 7.99 15.12 3.77
N GLY A 136 8.19 16.44 3.91
CA GLY A 136 9.35 17.13 3.32
C GLY A 136 10.67 16.60 3.86
N ARG A 137 10.78 16.43 5.19
CA ARG A 137 11.99 15.89 5.84
C ARG A 137 12.31 14.47 5.36
N LYS A 138 11.31 13.59 5.28
CA LYS A 138 11.52 12.20 4.82
C LYS A 138 11.87 12.15 3.34
N ALA A 139 11.16 12.89 2.50
CA ALA A 139 11.46 12.97 1.08
C ALA A 139 12.91 13.41 0.82
N ASN A 140 13.38 14.46 1.51
CA ASN A 140 14.77 14.90 1.41
C ASN A 140 15.77 13.82 1.85
N GLY A 141 15.52 13.12 2.96
CA GLY A 141 16.38 12.02 3.39
C GLY A 141 16.39 10.83 2.45
N TRP A 142 15.27 10.54 1.79
CA TRP A 142 15.18 9.46 0.81
C TRP A 142 15.88 9.78 -0.52
N ILE A 143 16.07 11.04 -0.86
CA ILE A 143 16.88 11.43 -2.03
C ILE A 143 18.31 10.88 -1.92
N ASP A 144 18.88 10.94 -0.73
CA ASP A 144 20.26 10.53 -0.48
C ASP A 144 20.38 9.05 -0.10
N SER A 145 19.33 8.45 0.45
CA SER A 145 19.39 7.10 1.02
C SER A 145 18.80 6.01 0.13
N ILE A 146 17.98 6.35 -0.85
CA ILE A 146 17.44 5.40 -1.85
C ILE A 146 18.32 5.49 -3.10
N PRO A 147 18.96 4.36 -3.51
CA PRO A 147 19.90 4.38 -4.63
C PRO A 147 19.26 4.74 -5.98
N GLU A 148 18.00 4.34 -6.16
CA GLU A 148 17.28 4.58 -7.42
C GLU A 148 16.78 6.02 -7.48
N PRO A 149 17.06 6.78 -8.54
CA PRO A 149 16.55 8.14 -8.69
C PRO A 149 15.03 8.14 -8.87
N TRP A 150 14.37 9.07 -8.21
CA TRP A 150 12.91 9.24 -8.27
C TRP A 150 12.52 10.72 -8.35
N ASP A 151 11.36 10.97 -8.96
CA ASP A 151 10.80 12.29 -9.22
C ASP A 151 9.46 12.48 -8.49
N TYR A 152 8.70 11.39 -8.35
CA TYR A 152 7.41 11.36 -7.68
C TYR A 152 7.46 10.45 -6.45
N LEU A 153 6.91 10.93 -5.35
CA LEU A 153 6.64 10.15 -4.15
C LEU A 153 5.14 9.86 -4.07
N ILE A 154 4.76 8.58 -4.05
CA ILE A 154 3.37 8.17 -3.85
C ILE A 154 3.26 7.44 -2.51
N PHE A 155 2.31 7.84 -1.68
CA PHE A 155 2.10 7.21 -0.38
C PHE A 155 0.63 7.29 0.07
N GLY A 156 0.27 6.50 1.08
CA GLY A 156 -1.05 6.43 1.69
C GLY A 156 -1.01 6.75 3.16
N HIS A 157 -1.54 5.85 4.00
CA HIS A 157 -1.55 5.87 5.46
C HIS A 157 -2.40 6.99 6.10
N PHE A 158 -2.27 8.22 5.62
CA PHE A 158 -2.96 9.40 6.21
C PHE A 158 -4.41 9.55 5.78
N ARG A 159 -4.86 8.74 4.83
CA ARG A 159 -6.25 8.71 4.35
C ARG A 159 -6.77 10.07 3.85
N THR A 160 -5.86 10.97 3.49
CA THR A 160 -6.14 12.33 3.03
C THR A 160 -5.50 12.54 1.66
N PRO A 161 -6.29 12.69 0.59
CA PRO A 161 -5.73 12.95 -0.73
C PRO A 161 -5.06 14.32 -0.75
N MET A 162 -3.80 14.33 -1.20
CA MET A 162 -3.01 15.54 -1.20
C MET A 162 -1.90 15.49 -2.25
N MET A 163 -1.58 16.66 -2.76
CA MET A 163 -0.41 16.86 -3.62
C MET A 163 0.42 18.01 -3.07
N VAL A 164 1.73 17.81 -2.99
CA VAL A 164 2.66 18.86 -2.58
C VAL A 164 3.91 18.83 -3.46
N THR A 165 4.36 20.02 -3.86
CA THR A 165 5.62 20.19 -4.57
C THR A 165 6.77 20.34 -3.56
N LEU A 166 7.77 19.49 -3.70
CA LEU A 166 8.99 19.47 -2.88
C LEU A 166 10.20 19.77 -3.79
N ASN A 167 10.49 21.04 -3.99
CA ASN A 167 11.46 21.52 -4.98
C ASN A 167 11.10 21.00 -6.39
N HIS A 168 11.93 20.10 -6.94
CA HIS A 168 11.73 19.52 -8.26
C HIS A 168 10.90 18.21 -8.24
N ARG A 169 10.43 17.78 -7.08
CA ARG A 169 9.68 16.54 -6.89
C ARG A 169 8.24 16.81 -6.48
N ILE A 170 7.39 15.85 -6.72
CA ILE A 170 5.98 15.91 -6.33
C ILE A 170 5.68 14.74 -5.40
N ALA A 171 5.10 15.04 -4.24
CA ALA A 171 4.57 14.04 -3.34
C ALA A 171 3.05 13.99 -3.45
N LEU A 172 2.52 12.78 -3.63
CA LEU A 172 1.12 12.47 -3.77
C LEU A 172 0.70 11.54 -2.64
N CYS A 173 -0.16 12.01 -1.75
CA CYS A 173 -0.80 11.17 -0.76
C CYS A 173 -2.16 10.70 -1.28
N ASN A 174 -2.41 9.41 -1.14
CA ASN A 174 -3.67 8.81 -1.50
C ASN A 174 -4.71 8.99 -0.39
N GLY A 175 -5.97 9.09 -0.77
CA GLY A 175 -7.11 8.96 0.14
C GLY A 175 -7.33 7.50 0.55
N THR A 176 -8.53 7.19 1.05
CA THR A 176 -8.89 5.85 1.48
C THR A 176 -10.01 5.25 0.63
N ALA A 177 -10.00 3.94 0.46
CA ALA A 177 -11.15 3.18 -0.03
C ALA A 177 -12.11 2.78 1.11
N GLU A 178 -11.72 2.98 2.36
CA GLU A 178 -12.50 2.68 3.54
C GLU A 178 -13.61 3.71 3.76
N SER A 179 -14.80 3.25 4.08
CA SER A 179 -15.90 4.10 4.55
C SER A 179 -15.64 4.55 5.99
N GLY A 180 -16.18 5.70 6.37
CA GLY A 180 -15.86 6.36 7.65
C GLY A 180 -16.01 5.46 8.88
N ASP A 181 -14.93 5.29 9.60
CA ASP A 181 -14.80 4.60 10.87
C ASP A 181 -15.18 5.55 12.01
N GLU A 182 -15.98 5.07 12.96
CA GLU A 182 -16.42 5.84 14.12
C GLU A 182 -15.25 6.28 15.02
N ARG A 183 -14.22 5.44 15.15
CA ARG A 183 -13.00 5.79 15.86
C ARG A 183 -12.23 6.94 15.20
N VAL A 184 -12.11 6.89 13.88
CA VAL A 184 -11.45 7.97 13.12
C VAL A 184 -12.20 9.29 13.32
N ARG A 185 -13.53 9.24 13.39
CA ARG A 185 -14.34 10.43 13.70
C ARG A 185 -14.17 10.90 15.14
N ALA A 186 -14.20 9.97 16.10
CA ALA A 186 -14.17 10.30 17.52
C ALA A 186 -12.77 10.70 18.02
N GLU A 187 -11.74 9.93 17.64
CA GLU A 187 -10.38 10.13 18.17
C GLU A 187 -9.53 11.09 17.33
N LEU A 188 -9.72 11.08 16.02
CA LEU A 188 -8.91 11.86 15.09
C LEU A 188 -9.67 13.07 14.52
N ALA A 189 -10.95 13.24 14.85
CA ALA A 189 -11.84 14.26 14.31
C ALA A 189 -11.75 14.34 12.76
N ALA A 190 -11.53 13.20 12.10
CA ALA A 190 -11.34 13.09 10.67
C ALA A 190 -12.46 12.25 10.04
N ALA A 191 -12.81 12.56 8.82
CA ALA A 191 -13.61 11.69 7.96
C ALA A 191 -12.67 11.07 6.93
N GLY A 192 -12.82 9.77 6.65
CA GLY A 192 -12.11 9.14 5.56
C GLY A 192 -12.48 9.85 4.25
N HIS A 193 -11.50 10.33 3.52
CA HIS A 193 -11.71 10.93 2.21
C HIS A 193 -11.49 9.88 1.13
N PRO A 194 -12.39 9.77 0.14
CA PRO A 194 -12.21 8.83 -0.97
C PRO A 194 -10.90 9.13 -1.71
N ALA A 195 -10.28 8.07 -2.20
CA ALA A 195 -8.99 8.16 -2.88
C ALA A 195 -9.05 9.06 -4.12
N GLN A 196 -10.17 9.02 -4.81
CA GLN A 196 -10.40 9.83 -6.01
C GLN A 196 -11.90 10.14 -6.15
N ARG A 197 -12.21 11.28 -6.71
CA ARG A 197 -13.51 11.64 -7.25
C ARG A 197 -13.41 11.89 -8.74
#